data_eb1b36615d22b57f88a631f9eaa906ba
#
_entry.id   eb1b36615d22b57f88a631f9eaa906ba
#
_cell.length_a   1.000
_cell.length_b   1.000
_cell.length_c   1.000
_cell.angle_alpha   90.00
_cell.angle_beta   90.00
_cell.angle_gamma   90.00
#
_symmetry.space_group_name_H-M   'P 1'
#
loop_
_entity.id
_entity.type
_entity.pdbx_description
1 polymer ?
#
loop_
_entity_poly.entity_id
_entity_poly.type
_entity_poly.pdbx_seq_one_letter_code
_entity_poly.pdbx_strand_id
1 'polypeptide(L)'
;ILDICTGSGCIAITLGLNIPNSEVTGWDISEDALRIAQGNVEMMKAGNVRIEHQDALALPKAAEAADLIVSNPPYICEKEKADMEKNVLEHEPSLALFVPDEDPLKFYRAIAEYASSALKSGGALYFEINPIYEKETREMLLKLDFKDIETKEDAFGKKRMMRAIK
;
A
#
# COMPACT_ATOMS: atom_id res chain seq x y z
N ILE A 1 3.36 -5.95 11.30
CA ILE A 1 3.30 -4.97 10.20
C ILE A 1 2.81 -5.70 8.95
N LEU A 2 1.95 -5.06 8.17
CA LEU A 2 1.44 -5.60 6.91
C LEU A 2 1.70 -4.59 5.79
N ASP A 3 2.35 -5.04 4.70
CA ASP A 3 2.57 -4.28 3.47
C ASP A 3 1.70 -4.86 2.35
N ILE A 4 0.65 -4.13 1.96
CA ILE A 4 -0.33 -4.58 0.96
C ILE A 4 0.05 -3.97 -0.40
N CYS A 5 0.06 -4.79 -1.46
CA CYS A 5 0.63 -4.49 -2.77
C CYS A 5 2.15 -4.28 -2.67
N THR A 6 2.83 -5.26 -2.05
CA THR A 6 4.25 -5.14 -1.68
C THR A 6 5.20 -5.08 -2.88
N GLY A 7 4.77 -5.51 -4.06
CA GLY A 7 5.58 -5.54 -5.28
C GLY A 7 6.87 -6.34 -5.08
N SER A 8 8.00 -5.68 -5.24
CA SER A 8 9.33 -6.30 -5.04
C SER A 8 9.73 -6.48 -3.57
N GLY A 9 8.87 -6.15 -2.62
CA GLY A 9 9.12 -6.25 -1.18
C GLY A 9 9.92 -5.08 -0.58
N CYS A 10 10.14 -4.00 -1.33
CA CYS A 10 11.00 -2.89 -0.87
C CYS A 10 10.54 -2.29 0.46
N ILE A 11 9.25 -2.02 0.63
CA ILE A 11 8.70 -1.44 1.86
C ILE A 11 8.76 -2.47 2.98
N ALA A 12 8.24 -3.68 2.76
CA ALA A 12 8.24 -4.75 3.74
C ALA A 12 9.64 -5.06 4.29
N ILE A 13 10.61 -5.22 3.41
CA ILE A 13 12.01 -5.52 3.77
C ILE A 13 12.62 -4.35 4.55
N THR A 14 12.43 -3.11 4.07
CA THR A 14 12.95 -1.91 4.75
C THR A 14 12.39 -1.79 6.16
N LEU A 15 11.09 -2.00 6.35
CA LEU A 15 10.47 -1.98 7.68
C LEU A 15 10.99 -3.12 8.57
N GLY A 16 11.08 -4.33 8.03
CA GLY A 16 11.60 -5.48 8.77
C GLY A 16 13.03 -5.31 9.25
N LEU A 17 13.88 -4.71 8.44
CA LEU A 17 15.30 -4.49 8.80
C LEU A 17 15.51 -3.31 9.76
N ASN A 18 14.62 -2.30 9.75
CA ASN A 18 14.84 -1.06 10.50
C ASN A 18 13.97 -0.92 11.76
N ILE A 19 12.91 -1.74 11.91
CA ILE A 19 12.06 -1.72 13.12
C ILE A 19 12.39 -2.92 13.98
N PRO A 20 13.06 -2.74 15.15
CA PRO A 20 13.43 -3.84 16.02
C PRO A 20 12.21 -4.67 16.47
N ASN A 21 12.36 -5.98 16.50
CA ASN A 21 11.32 -6.93 16.93
C ASN A 21 10.02 -6.88 16.11
N SER A 22 10.06 -6.33 14.90
CA SER A 22 8.91 -6.39 14.00
C SER A 22 8.81 -7.75 13.33
N GLU A 23 7.58 -8.21 13.11
CA GLU A 23 7.21 -9.23 12.12
C GLU A 23 6.49 -8.52 10.99
N VAL A 24 6.93 -8.74 9.77
CA VAL A 24 6.38 -8.06 8.59
C VAL A 24 5.86 -9.10 7.61
N THR A 25 4.65 -8.89 7.09
CA THR A 25 4.12 -9.67 5.98
C THR A 25 3.88 -8.75 4.80
N GLY A 26 4.40 -9.13 3.63
CA GLY A 26 4.14 -8.47 2.35
C GLY A 26 3.15 -9.28 1.54
N TRP A 27 2.07 -8.65 1.07
CA TRP A 27 1.05 -9.25 0.22
C TRP A 27 1.06 -8.67 -1.19
N ASP A 28 0.94 -9.53 -2.19
CA ASP A 28 0.73 -9.12 -3.58
C ASP A 28 -0.09 -10.18 -4.32
N ILE A 29 -0.74 -9.78 -5.40
CA ILE A 29 -1.48 -10.68 -6.29
C ILE A 29 -0.60 -11.26 -7.39
N SER A 30 0.50 -10.60 -7.73
CA SER A 30 1.39 -10.96 -8.83
C SER A 30 2.42 -12.01 -8.39
N GLU A 31 2.31 -13.22 -8.93
CA GLU A 31 3.29 -14.29 -8.71
C GLU A 31 4.72 -13.88 -9.10
N ASP A 32 4.88 -13.05 -10.13
CA ASP A 32 6.18 -12.54 -10.56
C ASP A 32 6.75 -11.56 -9.53
N ALA A 33 5.93 -10.66 -9.00
CA ALA A 33 6.32 -9.74 -7.93
C ALA A 33 6.71 -10.51 -6.66
N LEU A 34 5.90 -11.50 -6.25
CA LEU A 34 6.17 -12.35 -5.08
C LEU A 34 7.49 -13.09 -5.20
N ARG A 35 7.82 -13.64 -6.39
CA ARG A 35 9.08 -14.31 -6.63
C ARG A 35 10.28 -13.35 -6.49
N ILE A 36 10.15 -12.12 -6.99
CA ILE A 36 11.17 -11.08 -6.84
C ILE A 36 11.30 -10.70 -5.36
N ALA A 37 10.19 -10.45 -4.68
CA ALA A 37 10.17 -10.10 -3.26
C ALA A 37 10.83 -11.18 -2.40
N GLN A 38 10.52 -12.44 -2.63
CA GLN A 38 11.12 -13.56 -1.91
C GLN A 38 12.63 -13.62 -2.14
N GLY A 39 13.11 -13.46 -3.36
CA GLY A 39 14.55 -13.37 -3.66
C GLY A 39 15.22 -12.19 -2.96
N ASN A 40 14.56 -11.05 -2.88
CA ASN A 40 15.05 -9.87 -2.16
C ASN A 40 15.11 -10.12 -0.64
N VAL A 41 14.10 -10.78 -0.04
CA VAL A 41 14.11 -11.17 1.38
C VAL A 41 15.32 -12.03 1.70
N GLU A 42 15.59 -13.03 0.87
CA GLU A 42 16.75 -13.94 1.03
C GLU A 42 18.08 -13.18 0.87
N MET A 43 18.22 -12.38 -0.17
CA MET A 43 19.43 -11.60 -0.45
C MET A 43 19.73 -10.61 0.68
N MET A 44 18.71 -9.93 1.21
CA MET A 44 18.84 -8.96 2.28
C MET A 44 18.88 -9.58 3.68
N LYS A 45 18.70 -10.91 3.78
CA LYS A 45 18.65 -11.67 5.06
C LYS A 45 17.58 -11.14 6.02
N ALA A 46 16.45 -10.71 5.50
CA ALA A 46 15.33 -10.18 6.26
C ALA A 46 14.46 -11.32 6.84
N GLY A 47 14.98 -12.09 7.79
CA GLY A 47 14.35 -13.31 8.30
C GLY A 47 13.03 -13.13 9.06
N ASN A 48 12.66 -11.89 9.37
CA ASN A 48 11.40 -11.50 9.99
C ASN A 48 10.37 -11.00 8.97
N VAL A 49 10.65 -11.12 7.67
CA VAL A 49 9.73 -10.73 6.58
C VAL A 49 9.20 -11.98 5.89
N ARG A 50 7.88 -12.07 5.72
CA ARG A 50 7.18 -13.11 4.95
C ARG A 50 6.51 -12.50 3.74
N ILE A 51 6.50 -13.23 2.64
CA ILE A 51 5.85 -12.81 1.39
C ILE A 51 4.74 -13.81 1.07
N GLU A 52 3.53 -13.33 0.86
CA GLU A 52 2.34 -14.16 0.69
C GLU A 52 1.48 -13.66 -0.47
N HIS A 53 0.83 -14.58 -1.17
CA HIS A 53 -0.11 -14.27 -2.24
C HIS A 53 -1.45 -13.83 -1.65
N GLN A 54 -1.89 -12.59 -1.96
CA GLN A 54 -3.19 -12.09 -1.55
C GLN A 54 -3.68 -10.99 -2.51
N ASP A 55 -4.94 -11.09 -2.93
CA ASP A 55 -5.61 -10.03 -3.68
C ASP A 55 -6.08 -8.92 -2.74
N ALA A 56 -5.64 -7.68 -2.96
CA ALA A 56 -6.05 -6.50 -2.19
C ALA A 56 -7.55 -6.15 -2.34
N LEU A 57 -8.23 -6.71 -3.35
CA LEU A 57 -9.68 -6.54 -3.56
C LEU A 57 -10.50 -7.69 -2.98
N ALA A 58 -9.86 -8.73 -2.45
CA ALA A 58 -10.50 -9.91 -1.86
C ALA A 58 -9.84 -10.28 -0.52
N LEU A 59 -9.66 -9.28 0.35
CA LEU A 59 -9.02 -9.45 1.64
C LEU A 59 -9.91 -10.26 2.60
N PRO A 60 -9.31 -11.14 3.42
CA PRO A 60 -10.05 -11.96 4.37
C PRO A 60 -10.63 -11.08 5.50
N LYS A 61 -11.62 -11.61 6.23
CA LYS A 61 -12.04 -10.97 7.48
C LYS A 61 -10.88 -11.02 8.47
N ALA A 62 -10.46 -9.86 8.95
CA ALA A 62 -9.39 -9.75 9.93
C ALA A 62 -9.92 -9.52 11.34
N ALA A 63 -9.18 -10.04 12.32
CA ALA A 63 -9.27 -9.59 13.70
C ALA A 63 -8.14 -8.62 13.98
N GLU A 64 -8.26 -7.78 15.00
CA GLU A 64 -7.22 -6.84 15.43
C GLU A 64 -5.88 -7.54 15.67
N ALA A 65 -4.96 -7.42 14.72
CA ALA A 65 -3.67 -8.11 14.76
C ALA A 65 -2.50 -7.22 14.35
N ALA A 66 -2.72 -6.21 13.50
CA ALA A 66 -1.67 -5.36 12.99
C ALA A 66 -1.51 -4.08 13.80
N ASP A 67 -0.26 -3.70 14.06
CA ASP A 67 0.07 -2.39 14.64
C ASP A 67 0.23 -1.33 13.54
N LEU A 68 0.60 -1.77 12.32
CA LEU A 68 0.83 -0.91 11.18
C LEU A 68 0.44 -1.64 9.90
N ILE A 69 -0.30 -0.94 9.03
CA ILE A 69 -0.57 -1.35 7.66
C ILE A 69 -0.03 -0.26 6.74
N VAL A 70 0.71 -0.64 5.71
CA VAL A 70 1.22 0.25 4.68
C VAL A 70 0.85 -0.28 3.31
N SER A 71 0.60 0.60 2.36
CA SER A 71 0.37 0.20 0.98
C SER A 71 0.75 1.30 -0.02
N ASN A 72 1.36 0.88 -1.12
CA ASN A 72 1.48 1.64 -2.34
C ASN A 72 0.68 0.91 -3.44
N PRO A 73 -0.66 1.03 -3.43
CA PRO A 73 -1.52 0.31 -4.36
C PRO A 73 -1.56 0.98 -5.73
N PRO A 74 -2.08 0.33 -6.78
CA PRO A 74 -2.39 0.99 -8.03
C PRO A 74 -3.33 2.18 -7.81
N TYR A 75 -3.00 3.35 -8.37
CA TYR A 75 -3.77 4.57 -8.15
C TYR A 75 -3.84 5.52 -9.35
N ILE A 76 -3.20 5.18 -10.47
CA ILE A 76 -3.17 6.03 -11.67
C ILE A 76 -4.41 5.72 -12.49
N CYS A 77 -5.23 6.74 -12.79
CA CYS A 77 -6.37 6.54 -13.67
C CYS A 77 -5.93 6.35 -15.12
N GLU A 78 -6.69 5.57 -15.89
CA GLU A 78 -6.38 5.31 -17.31
C GLU A 78 -6.23 6.61 -18.14
N LYS A 79 -7.02 7.65 -17.83
CA LYS A 79 -6.92 8.98 -18.45
C LYS A 79 -5.60 9.70 -18.20
N GLU A 80 -4.88 9.38 -17.12
CA GLU A 80 -3.58 9.97 -16.78
C GLU A 80 -2.43 9.36 -17.60
N LYS A 81 -2.68 8.25 -18.29
CA LYS A 81 -1.68 7.50 -19.06
C LYS A 81 -0.97 8.34 -20.14
N ALA A 82 -1.69 9.30 -20.72
CA ALA A 82 -1.14 10.17 -21.77
C ALA A 82 -0.03 11.10 -21.27
N ASP A 83 -0.04 11.43 -19.98
CA ASP A 83 0.90 12.35 -19.34
C ASP A 83 2.07 11.64 -18.66
N MET A 84 2.11 10.31 -18.72
CA MET A 84 3.14 9.51 -18.07
C MET A 84 4.42 9.41 -18.91
N GLU A 85 5.55 9.29 -18.20
CA GLU A 85 6.83 9.02 -18.83
C GLU A 85 6.84 7.62 -19.50
N LYS A 86 7.40 7.54 -20.71
CA LYS A 86 7.47 6.28 -21.46
C LYS A 86 8.16 5.16 -20.71
N ASN A 87 9.19 5.47 -19.95
CA ASN A 87 9.93 4.48 -19.15
C ASN A 87 9.05 3.77 -18.13
N VAL A 88 8.08 4.46 -17.50
CA VAL A 88 7.15 3.85 -16.56
C VAL A 88 6.20 2.91 -17.30
N LEU A 89 5.66 3.35 -18.44
CA LEU A 89 4.71 2.56 -19.25
C LEU A 89 5.34 1.31 -19.87
N GLU A 90 6.63 1.33 -20.16
CA GLU A 90 7.36 0.23 -20.81
C GLU A 90 7.88 -0.82 -19.82
N HIS A 91 8.11 -0.45 -18.56
CA HIS A 91 8.80 -1.33 -17.58
C HIS A 91 7.93 -1.73 -16.39
N GLU A 92 6.88 -0.96 -16.07
CA GLU A 92 5.98 -1.30 -14.97
C GLU A 92 4.75 -2.08 -15.46
N PRO A 93 4.36 -3.17 -14.80
CA PRO A 93 3.16 -3.91 -15.17
C PRO A 93 1.90 -3.03 -15.04
N SER A 94 1.03 -3.04 -16.05
CA SER A 94 -0.22 -2.28 -16.04
C SER A 94 -1.09 -2.57 -14.79
N LEU A 95 -1.05 -3.79 -14.30
CA LEU A 95 -1.76 -4.20 -13.08
C LEU A 95 -1.26 -3.47 -11.82
N ALA A 96 0.01 -3.08 -11.80
CA ALA A 96 0.62 -2.36 -10.67
C ALA A 96 0.37 -0.85 -10.69
N LEU A 97 -0.13 -0.30 -11.79
CA LEU A 97 -0.24 1.13 -12.00
C LEU A 97 -1.68 1.64 -12.04
N PHE A 98 -2.57 0.94 -12.79
CA PHE A 98 -3.82 1.54 -13.24
C PHE A 98 -5.05 1.12 -12.47
N VAL A 99 -5.94 2.11 -12.32
CA VAL A 99 -7.30 1.95 -11.82
C VAL A 99 -8.30 2.49 -12.86
N PRO A 100 -9.56 1.98 -12.88
CA PRO A 100 -10.61 2.53 -13.73
C PRO A 100 -10.87 4.01 -13.41
N ASP A 101 -11.13 4.81 -14.46
CA ASP A 101 -11.44 6.24 -14.29
C ASP A 101 -12.70 6.49 -13.44
N GLU A 102 -13.64 5.55 -13.47
CA GLU A 102 -14.90 5.61 -12.72
C GLU A 102 -14.72 5.35 -11.22
N ASP A 103 -13.64 4.67 -10.82
CA ASP A 103 -13.37 4.36 -9.41
C ASP A 103 -11.89 4.49 -9.05
N PRO A 104 -11.37 5.72 -8.97
CA PRO A 104 -9.96 5.99 -8.66
C PRO A 104 -9.56 5.58 -7.24
N LEU A 105 -10.52 5.39 -6.33
CA LEU A 105 -10.27 5.01 -4.94
C LEU A 105 -10.46 3.51 -4.67
N LYS A 106 -10.63 2.70 -5.69
CA LYS A 106 -10.98 1.27 -5.58
C LYS A 106 -10.10 0.51 -4.59
N PHE A 107 -8.78 0.58 -4.75
CA PHE A 107 -7.84 -0.10 -3.86
C PHE A 107 -7.75 0.57 -2.49
N TYR A 108 -7.71 1.90 -2.43
CA TYR A 108 -7.71 2.61 -1.15
C TYR A 108 -8.89 2.23 -0.27
N ARG A 109 -10.09 2.13 -0.87
CA ARG A 109 -11.31 1.75 -0.15
C ARG A 109 -11.21 0.32 0.38
N ALA A 110 -10.88 -0.65 -0.46
CA ALA A 110 -10.77 -2.05 -0.05
C ALA A 110 -9.73 -2.24 1.07
N ILE A 111 -8.57 -1.60 0.94
CA ILE A 111 -7.50 -1.68 1.94
C ILE A 111 -7.90 -0.95 3.24
N ALA A 112 -8.54 0.22 3.16
CA ALA A 112 -8.98 0.97 4.34
C ALA A 112 -10.10 0.25 5.10
N GLU A 113 -11.06 -0.36 4.40
CA GLU A 113 -12.11 -1.20 4.99
C GLU A 113 -11.50 -2.39 5.73
N TYR A 114 -10.52 -3.06 5.13
CA TYR A 114 -9.77 -4.12 5.79
C TYR A 114 -9.01 -3.59 7.01
N ALA A 115 -8.27 -2.50 6.86
CA ALA A 115 -7.47 -1.90 7.92
C ALA A 115 -8.32 -1.45 9.12
N SER A 116 -9.56 -1.01 8.89
CA SER A 116 -10.48 -0.63 9.97
C SER A 116 -10.79 -1.78 10.94
N SER A 117 -10.69 -3.03 10.48
CA SER A 117 -10.88 -4.22 11.31
C SER A 117 -9.57 -4.91 11.70
N ALA A 118 -8.53 -4.82 10.87
CA ALA A 118 -7.24 -5.50 11.06
C ALA A 118 -6.30 -4.76 12.00
N LEU A 119 -6.34 -3.43 12.02
CA LEU A 119 -5.51 -2.62 12.91
C LEU A 119 -6.00 -2.73 14.36
N LYS A 120 -5.05 -2.79 15.26
CA LYS A 120 -5.30 -2.57 16.69
C LYS A 120 -5.74 -1.11 16.94
N SER A 121 -6.41 -0.87 18.07
CA SER A 121 -6.70 0.51 18.49
C SER A 121 -5.42 1.32 18.62
N GLY A 122 -5.36 2.50 17.99
CA GLY A 122 -4.16 3.32 17.89
C GLY A 122 -3.16 2.86 16.82
N GLY A 123 -3.47 1.79 16.08
CA GLY A 123 -2.68 1.35 14.94
C GLY A 123 -2.76 2.32 13.77
N ALA A 124 -1.76 2.30 12.90
CA ALA A 124 -1.60 3.27 11.82
C ALA A 124 -1.75 2.64 10.43
N LEU A 125 -2.46 3.34 9.55
CA LEU A 125 -2.54 3.07 8.12
C LEU A 125 -1.73 4.12 7.37
N TYR A 126 -0.87 3.67 6.47
CA TYR A 126 -0.10 4.52 5.57
C TYR A 126 -0.38 4.18 4.12
N PHE A 127 -0.61 5.21 3.31
CA PHE A 127 -0.74 5.09 1.86
C PHE A 127 0.27 5.96 1.12
N GLU A 128 0.82 5.44 0.02
CA GLU A 128 1.18 6.30 -1.08
C GLU A 128 -0.09 6.68 -1.83
N ILE A 129 -0.27 7.97 -2.17
CA ILE A 129 -1.51 8.47 -2.76
C ILE A 129 -1.29 9.16 -4.10
N ASN A 130 -2.32 9.11 -4.97
CA ASN A 130 -2.43 10.02 -6.08
C ASN A 130 -2.76 11.42 -5.55
N PRO A 131 -1.92 12.45 -5.81
CA PRO A 131 -2.16 13.82 -5.33
C PRO A 131 -3.51 14.41 -5.78
N ILE A 132 -4.01 13.97 -6.93
CA ILE A 132 -5.28 14.45 -7.52
C ILE A 132 -6.47 14.09 -6.61
N TYR A 133 -6.41 12.92 -5.96
CA TYR A 133 -7.49 12.38 -5.13
C TYR A 133 -7.20 12.44 -3.62
N GLU A 134 -6.29 13.32 -3.18
CA GLU A 134 -5.95 13.48 -1.75
C GLU A 134 -7.18 13.77 -0.89
N LYS A 135 -8.03 14.68 -1.34
CA LYS A 135 -9.22 15.11 -0.59
C LYS A 135 -10.23 13.97 -0.47
N GLU A 136 -10.52 13.29 -1.58
CA GLU A 136 -11.46 12.18 -1.63
C GLU A 136 -10.96 10.97 -0.79
N THR A 137 -9.66 10.70 -0.83
CA THR A 137 -9.04 9.65 0.00
C THR A 137 -9.17 9.99 1.48
N ARG A 138 -8.92 11.23 1.87
CA ARG A 138 -9.12 11.71 3.24
C ARG A 138 -10.57 11.59 3.70
N GLU A 139 -11.52 12.03 2.88
CA GLU A 139 -12.97 11.93 3.19
C GLU A 139 -13.42 10.47 3.33
N MET A 140 -12.90 9.57 2.51
CA MET A 140 -13.15 8.14 2.60
C MET A 140 -12.63 7.56 3.94
N LEU A 141 -11.41 7.90 4.35
CA LEU A 141 -10.84 7.46 5.63
C LEU A 141 -11.63 7.98 6.84
N LEU A 142 -12.06 9.25 6.81
CA LEU A 142 -12.92 9.82 7.86
C LEU A 142 -14.27 9.07 7.99
N LYS A 143 -14.86 8.63 6.88
CA LYS A 143 -16.11 7.83 6.88
C LYS A 143 -15.91 6.42 7.47
N LEU A 144 -14.68 5.93 7.50
CA LEU A 144 -14.28 4.66 8.12
C LEU A 144 -13.76 4.84 9.56
N ASP A 145 -14.04 5.99 10.18
CA ASP A 145 -13.69 6.35 11.55
C ASP A 145 -12.18 6.45 11.84
N PHE A 146 -11.34 6.57 10.79
CA PHE A 146 -9.93 6.92 10.97
C PHE A 146 -9.77 8.36 11.45
N LYS A 147 -8.76 8.60 12.28
CA LYS A 147 -8.45 9.89 12.92
C LYS A 147 -7.04 10.34 12.60
N ASP A 148 -6.69 11.54 13.03
CA ASP A 148 -5.33 12.10 12.91
C ASP A 148 -4.73 11.91 11.51
N ILE A 149 -5.55 12.21 10.49
CA ILE A 149 -5.17 12.03 9.09
C ILE A 149 -4.20 13.14 8.70
N GLU A 150 -2.97 12.76 8.40
CA GLU A 150 -1.91 13.64 7.95
C GLU A 150 -1.49 13.31 6.51
N THR A 151 -1.22 14.35 5.73
CA THR A 151 -0.64 14.21 4.38
C THR A 151 0.74 14.85 4.35
N LYS A 152 1.72 14.16 3.76
CA LYS A 152 3.07 14.67 3.54
C LYS A 152 3.38 14.78 2.07
N GLU A 153 4.22 15.76 1.75
CA GLU A 153 4.75 15.99 0.42
C GLU A 153 6.05 15.21 0.19
N ASP A 154 6.30 14.86 -1.06
CA ASP A 154 7.58 14.33 -1.52
C ASP A 154 8.62 15.47 -1.69
N ALA A 155 9.83 15.12 -2.14
CA ALA A 155 10.90 16.07 -2.37
C ALA A 155 10.59 17.13 -3.44
N PHE A 156 9.53 16.94 -4.23
CA PHE A 156 9.08 17.85 -5.28
C PHE A 156 7.84 18.67 -4.89
N GLY A 157 7.41 18.60 -3.61
CA GLY A 157 6.24 19.30 -3.11
C GLY A 157 4.89 18.70 -3.52
N LYS A 158 4.87 17.45 -3.99
CA LYS A 158 3.63 16.74 -4.30
C LYS A 158 3.16 15.93 -3.10
N LYS A 159 1.89 16.03 -2.75
CA LYS A 159 1.27 15.21 -1.71
C LYS A 159 1.28 13.74 -2.12
N ARG A 160 2.14 12.95 -1.49
CA ARG A 160 2.37 11.55 -1.86
C ARG A 160 2.10 10.55 -0.74
N MET A 161 2.17 10.96 0.49
CA MET A 161 2.03 10.06 1.62
C MET A 161 0.88 10.50 2.52
N MET A 162 0.01 9.58 2.87
CA MET A 162 -1.09 9.83 3.82
C MET A 162 -1.01 8.82 4.95
N ARG A 163 -1.10 9.33 6.19
CA ARG A 163 -1.21 8.53 7.41
C ARG A 163 -2.57 8.73 8.04
N ALA A 164 -3.16 7.66 8.58
CA ALA A 164 -4.37 7.72 9.36
C ALA A 164 -4.28 6.78 10.56
N ILE A 165 -4.90 7.12 11.69
CA ILE A 165 -4.91 6.34 12.93
C ILE A 165 -6.30 5.73 13.15
N LYS A 166 -6.35 4.46 13.53
CA LYS A 166 -7.58 3.77 13.93
C LYS A 166 -8.05 4.18 15.33
#